data_04d94da4ac4f38a112aee2464cb629f7
#
_entry.id   04d94da4ac4f38a112aee2464cb629f7
#
_cell.length_a   1.000
_cell.length_b   1.000
_cell.length_c   1.000
_cell.angle_alpha   90.00
_cell.angle_beta   90.00
_cell.angle_gamma   90.00
#
_symmetry.space_group_name_H-M   'P 1'
#
loop_
_entity.id
_entity.type
_entity.pdbx_description
1 polymer ?
#
loop_
_entity_poly.entity_id
_entity_poly.type
_entity_poly.pdbx_seq_one_letter_code
_entity_poly.pdbx_strand_id
1 'polypeptide(L)'
;MAGRATLISASLNNSPMYHMYVYLLPKTIIKNMDKIRRSFFWQGGGTKKKYHLVKWETICKSKKYGGLGIKDLRKMNISLLCKWWWKLEMEEGLWQEIVKFKYLKNQSIHEVGHKLNDSPMCSDVLKIKHIYL
;
A
#
# COMPACT_ATOMS: atom_id res chain seq x y z
N MET A 1 8.66 -24.37 -2.03
CA MET A 1 8.05 -23.10 -2.51
C MET A 1 6.87 -22.64 -1.66
N ALA A 2 5.93 -23.51 -1.32
CA ALA A 2 4.77 -23.12 -0.49
C ALA A 2 5.15 -22.43 0.83
N GLY A 3 6.10 -22.96 1.59
CA GLY A 3 6.58 -22.34 2.82
C GLY A 3 7.17 -20.94 2.64
N ARG A 4 7.84 -20.67 1.52
CA ARG A 4 8.35 -19.32 1.22
C ARG A 4 7.23 -18.35 0.88
N ALA A 5 6.20 -18.79 0.16
CA ALA A 5 5.02 -17.97 -0.11
C ALA A 5 4.32 -17.59 1.20
N THR A 6 4.21 -18.53 2.14
CA THR A 6 3.64 -18.29 3.47
C THR A 6 4.49 -17.30 4.27
N LEU A 7 5.81 -17.44 4.27
CA LEU A 7 6.72 -16.50 4.95
C LEU A 7 6.67 -15.09 4.34
N ILE A 8 6.61 -14.96 3.02
CA ILE A 8 6.41 -13.67 2.36
C ILE A 8 5.10 -13.04 2.83
N SER A 9 4.02 -13.81 2.85
CA SER A 9 2.71 -13.30 3.26
C SER A 9 2.64 -12.92 4.73
N ALA A 10 3.27 -13.70 5.61
CA ALA A 10 3.22 -13.49 7.06
C ALA A 10 4.21 -12.43 7.55
N SER A 11 5.37 -12.29 6.93
CA SER A 11 6.45 -11.42 7.41
C SER A 11 6.74 -10.26 6.46
N LEU A 12 7.21 -10.54 5.25
CA LEU A 12 7.69 -9.50 4.33
C LEU A 12 6.57 -8.55 3.82
N ASN A 13 5.34 -9.02 3.76
CA ASN A 13 4.20 -8.16 3.43
C ASN A 13 3.83 -7.22 4.58
N ASN A 14 4.01 -7.68 5.82
CA ASN A 14 3.58 -6.93 7.00
C ASN A 14 4.64 -5.94 7.48
N SER A 15 5.91 -6.17 7.19
CA SER A 15 7.01 -5.29 7.61
C SER A 15 6.80 -3.81 7.20
N PRO A 16 6.42 -3.47 5.97
CA PRO A 16 6.21 -2.07 5.57
C PRO A 16 4.84 -1.51 5.95
N MET A 17 3.97 -2.30 6.58
CA MET A 17 2.55 -1.97 6.75
C MET A 17 2.31 -0.69 7.54
N TYR A 18 3.11 -0.43 8.58
CA TYR A 18 3.03 0.81 9.36
C TYR A 18 3.28 2.05 8.51
N HIS A 19 4.31 2.03 7.68
CA HIS A 19 4.61 3.14 6.77
C HIS A 19 3.55 3.28 5.68
N MET A 20 3.06 2.17 5.15
CA MET A 20 1.99 2.14 4.15
C MET A 20 0.66 2.66 4.66
N TYR A 21 0.41 2.56 5.96
CA TYR A 21 -0.80 3.06 6.58
C TYR A 21 -0.84 4.60 6.67
N VAL A 22 0.33 5.23 6.72
CA VAL A 22 0.47 6.68 6.92
C VAL A 22 0.94 7.40 5.65
N TYR A 23 1.80 6.77 4.85
CA TYR A 23 2.44 7.39 3.70
C TYR A 23 2.22 6.62 2.40
N LEU A 24 2.17 7.37 1.30
CA LEU A 24 2.19 6.80 -0.04
C LEU A 24 3.64 6.48 -0.44
N LEU A 25 4.03 5.22 -0.33
CA LEU A 25 5.40 4.80 -0.63
C LEU A 25 5.77 5.10 -2.09
N PRO A 26 6.97 5.66 -2.34
CA PRO A 26 7.49 5.85 -3.69
C PRO A 26 7.57 4.55 -4.48
N LYS A 27 7.34 4.63 -5.79
CA LYS A 27 7.41 3.46 -6.70
C LYS A 27 8.76 2.74 -6.63
N THR A 28 9.86 3.47 -6.42
CA THR A 28 11.21 2.91 -6.27
C THR A 28 11.35 2.03 -5.05
N ILE A 29 10.81 2.44 -3.91
CA ILE A 29 10.81 1.67 -2.66
C ILE A 29 10.00 0.37 -2.87
N ILE A 30 8.80 0.46 -3.43
CA ILE A 30 7.96 -0.72 -3.70
C ILE A 30 8.67 -1.69 -4.65
N LYS A 31 9.33 -1.20 -5.72
CA LYS A 31 10.11 -2.04 -6.63
C LYS A 31 11.27 -2.75 -5.94
N ASN A 32 11.97 -2.07 -5.04
CA ASN A 32 13.06 -2.66 -4.27
C ASN A 32 12.55 -3.75 -3.32
N MET A 33 11.43 -3.51 -2.65
CA MET A 33 10.79 -4.51 -1.78
C MET A 33 10.33 -5.72 -2.59
N ASP A 34 9.72 -5.52 -3.76
CA ASP A 34 9.32 -6.61 -4.65
C ASP A 34 10.53 -7.39 -5.18
N LYS A 35 11.66 -6.72 -5.42
CA LYS A 35 12.91 -7.38 -5.79
C LYS A 35 13.38 -8.33 -4.68
N ILE A 36 13.35 -7.89 -3.42
CA ILE A 36 13.71 -8.72 -2.25
C ILE A 36 12.77 -9.89 -2.11
N ARG A 37 11.44 -9.66 -2.16
CA ARG A 37 10.40 -10.69 -2.04
C ARG A 37 10.54 -11.76 -3.13
N ARG A 38 10.77 -11.34 -4.37
CA ARG A 38 10.98 -12.17 -5.54
C ARG A 38 12.25 -12.99 -5.42
N SER A 39 13.35 -12.37 -5.00
CA SER A 39 14.62 -13.05 -4.75
C SER A 39 14.46 -14.12 -3.67
N PHE A 40 13.82 -13.80 -2.56
CA PHE A 40 13.54 -14.77 -1.50
C PHE A 40 12.64 -15.92 -1.97
N PHE A 41 11.63 -15.63 -2.78
CA PHE A 41 10.71 -16.65 -3.30
C PHE A 41 11.44 -17.67 -4.16
N TRP A 42 12.28 -17.22 -5.09
CA TRP A 42 12.95 -18.08 -6.06
C TRP A 42 14.26 -18.67 -5.54
N GLN A 43 15.08 -17.88 -4.88
CA GLN A 43 16.43 -18.28 -4.47
C GLN A 43 16.46 -18.84 -3.04
N GLY A 44 15.57 -18.38 -2.15
CA GLY A 44 15.69 -18.63 -0.73
C GLY A 44 16.94 -17.95 -0.17
N GLY A 45 17.64 -18.57 0.74
CA GLY A 45 18.92 -18.07 1.29
C GLY A 45 20.16 -18.50 0.49
N GLY A 46 20.01 -19.07 -0.70
CA GLY A 46 21.13 -19.57 -1.50
C GLY A 46 21.80 -18.49 -2.35
N THR A 47 23.11 -18.62 -2.57
CA THR A 47 23.92 -17.70 -3.40
C THR A 47 23.75 -17.89 -4.90
N LYS A 48 23.24 -19.05 -5.33
CA LYS A 48 23.05 -19.37 -6.76
C LYS A 48 21.79 -18.72 -7.30
N LYS A 49 21.93 -17.91 -8.36
CA LYS A 49 20.79 -17.36 -9.10
C LYS A 49 19.95 -18.50 -9.71
N LYS A 50 18.68 -18.54 -9.38
CA LYS A 50 17.71 -19.46 -9.99
C LYS A 50 16.86 -18.73 -11.01
N TYR A 51 16.44 -19.45 -12.06
CA TYR A 51 15.54 -18.89 -13.06
C TYR A 51 14.18 -18.58 -12.44
N HIS A 52 13.63 -17.43 -12.86
CA HIS A 52 12.26 -17.03 -12.50
C HIS A 52 11.31 -17.60 -13.55
N LEU A 53 10.64 -18.68 -13.23
CA LEU A 53 9.78 -19.41 -14.15
C LEU A 53 8.50 -18.64 -14.52
N VAL A 54 8.02 -17.77 -13.65
CA VAL A 54 6.75 -17.05 -13.80
C VAL A 54 6.95 -15.58 -13.43
N LYS A 55 6.24 -14.69 -14.12
CA LYS A 55 6.25 -13.26 -13.82
C LYS A 55 5.69 -13.00 -12.42
N TRP A 56 6.31 -12.05 -11.69
CA TRP A 56 5.91 -11.72 -10.33
C TRP A 56 4.46 -11.26 -10.23
N GLU A 57 3.99 -10.49 -11.20
CA GLU A 57 2.62 -10.02 -11.27
C GLU A 57 1.61 -11.18 -11.35
N THR A 58 1.98 -12.26 -12.02
CA THR A 58 1.15 -13.48 -12.10
C THR A 58 1.09 -14.19 -10.76
N ILE A 59 2.22 -14.27 -10.05
CA ILE A 59 2.28 -14.86 -8.70
C ILE A 59 1.44 -14.06 -7.70
N CYS A 60 1.40 -12.74 -7.85
CA CYS A 60 0.61 -11.84 -7.01
C CYS A 60 -0.91 -11.88 -7.29
N LYS A 61 -1.35 -12.51 -8.37
CA LYS A 61 -2.79 -12.69 -8.63
C LYS A 61 -3.43 -13.54 -7.55
N SER A 62 -4.74 -13.37 -7.36
CA SER A 62 -5.49 -14.20 -6.42
C SER A 62 -5.49 -15.67 -6.86
N LYS A 63 -5.67 -16.58 -5.92
CA LYS A 63 -5.73 -18.02 -6.18
C LYS A 63 -6.80 -18.39 -7.21
N LYS A 64 -7.91 -17.65 -7.26
CA LYS A 64 -8.99 -17.84 -8.26
C LYS A 64 -8.53 -17.64 -9.71
N TYR A 65 -7.49 -16.82 -9.90
CA TYR A 65 -6.94 -16.49 -11.23
C TYR A 65 -5.55 -17.13 -11.46
N GLY A 66 -5.26 -18.23 -10.76
CA GLY A 66 -4.03 -19.00 -10.95
C GLY A 66 -2.79 -18.39 -10.28
N GLY A 67 -2.93 -17.39 -9.42
CA GLY A 67 -1.84 -16.85 -8.63
C GLY A 67 -1.69 -17.53 -7.26
N LEU A 68 -0.68 -17.14 -6.49
CA LEU A 68 -0.45 -17.60 -5.12
C LEU A 68 -1.12 -16.70 -4.07
N GLY A 69 -1.74 -15.60 -4.48
CA GLY A 69 -2.40 -14.65 -3.60
C GLY A 69 -1.44 -13.83 -2.75
N ILE A 70 -0.19 -13.69 -3.18
CA ILE A 70 0.77 -12.78 -2.55
C ILE A 70 0.30 -11.34 -2.82
N LYS A 71 0.14 -10.54 -1.78
CA LYS A 71 -0.40 -9.19 -1.89
C LYS A 71 0.51 -8.29 -2.73
N ASP A 72 -0.08 -7.56 -3.66
CA ASP A 72 0.56 -6.47 -4.37
C ASP A 72 0.73 -5.29 -3.40
N LEU A 73 1.99 -4.90 -3.15
CA LEU A 73 2.31 -3.85 -2.17
C LEU A 73 1.74 -2.48 -2.57
N ARG A 74 1.68 -2.17 -3.87
CA ARG A 74 1.14 -0.89 -4.33
C ARG A 74 -0.35 -0.81 -4.07
N LYS A 75 -1.10 -1.85 -4.44
CA LYS A 75 -2.54 -1.92 -4.19
C LYS A 75 -2.84 -1.91 -2.70
N MET A 76 -2.04 -2.61 -1.90
CA MET A 76 -2.20 -2.63 -0.45
C MET A 76 -1.97 -1.25 0.16
N ASN A 77 -0.93 -0.52 -0.26
CA ASN A 77 -0.64 0.83 0.21
C ASN A 77 -1.79 1.81 -0.11
N ILE A 78 -2.28 1.79 -1.34
CA ILE A 78 -3.42 2.62 -1.76
C ILE A 78 -4.67 2.28 -0.93
N SER A 79 -4.97 1.00 -0.76
CA SER A 79 -6.15 0.56 0.01
C SER A 79 -6.09 0.99 1.47
N LEU A 80 -4.90 0.94 2.10
CA LEU A 80 -4.70 1.39 3.47
C LEU A 80 -4.89 2.91 3.61
N LEU A 81 -4.43 3.68 2.63
CA LEU A 81 -4.64 5.13 2.62
C LEU A 81 -6.09 5.51 2.30
N CYS A 82 -6.78 4.77 1.41
CA CYS A 82 -8.21 4.98 1.14
C CYS A 82 -9.07 4.79 2.38
N LYS A 83 -8.65 3.98 3.34
CA LYS A 83 -9.33 3.83 4.62
C LYS A 83 -9.43 5.15 5.40
N TRP A 84 -8.49 6.07 5.24
CA TRP A 84 -8.56 7.38 5.88
C TRP A 84 -9.68 8.25 5.31
N TRP A 85 -9.94 8.16 3.99
CA TRP A 85 -11.07 8.83 3.37
C TRP A 85 -12.39 8.28 3.90
N TRP A 86 -12.52 6.95 3.93
CA TRP A 86 -13.70 6.30 4.50
C TRP A 86 -13.95 6.71 5.94
N LYS A 87 -12.89 6.78 6.76
CA LYS A 87 -13.01 7.25 8.15
C LYS A 87 -13.47 8.70 8.25
N LEU A 88 -13.01 9.56 7.35
CA LEU A 88 -13.44 10.96 7.32
C LEU A 88 -14.93 11.13 6.98
N GLU A 89 -15.47 10.23 6.16
CA GLU A 89 -16.87 10.26 5.77
C GLU A 89 -17.80 9.62 6.80
N MET A 90 -17.40 8.46 7.33
CA MET A 90 -18.29 7.57 8.08
C MET A 90 -18.11 7.62 9.60
N GLU A 91 -16.93 8.04 10.07
CA GLU A 91 -16.62 8.09 11.50
C GLU A 91 -16.64 9.53 12.00
N GLU A 92 -17.10 9.71 13.23
CA GLU A 92 -17.00 10.96 13.99
C GLU A 92 -15.99 10.78 15.12
N GLY A 93 -15.12 11.79 15.32
CA GLY A 93 -14.13 11.75 16.37
C GLY A 93 -13.17 12.95 16.29
N LEU A 94 -12.35 13.12 17.31
CA LEU A 94 -11.44 14.27 17.44
C LEU A 94 -10.50 14.43 16.24
N TRP A 95 -9.98 13.31 15.69
CA TRP A 95 -9.11 13.36 14.53
C TRP A 95 -9.84 13.88 13.28
N GLN A 96 -11.06 13.40 13.06
CA GLN A 96 -11.91 13.82 11.94
C GLN A 96 -12.27 15.30 12.05
N GLU A 97 -12.61 15.78 13.25
CA GLU A 97 -12.89 17.19 13.51
C GLU A 97 -11.67 18.07 13.19
N ILE A 98 -10.49 17.68 13.70
CA ILE A 98 -9.25 18.42 13.43
C ILE A 98 -8.94 18.48 11.94
N VAL A 99 -9.07 17.34 11.23
CA VAL A 99 -8.80 17.28 9.78
C VAL A 99 -9.83 18.10 9.01
N LYS A 100 -11.11 17.98 9.34
CA LYS A 100 -12.18 18.79 8.71
C LYS A 100 -11.94 20.27 8.94
N PHE A 101 -11.62 20.68 10.13
CA PHE A 101 -11.37 22.09 10.45
C PHE A 101 -10.12 22.65 9.75
N LYS A 102 -8.99 21.92 9.81
CA LYS A 102 -7.70 22.39 9.31
C LYS A 102 -7.58 22.32 7.79
N TYR A 103 -8.06 21.22 7.19
CA TYR A 103 -7.82 20.93 5.78
C TYR A 103 -9.05 21.13 4.90
N LEU A 104 -10.24 20.77 5.37
CA LEU A 104 -11.47 20.93 4.58
C LEU A 104 -12.04 22.34 4.67
N LYS A 105 -11.88 23.05 5.80
CA LYS A 105 -12.39 24.42 5.99
C LYS A 105 -13.85 24.58 5.51
N ASN A 106 -14.73 23.65 5.85
CA ASN A 106 -16.12 23.59 5.42
C ASN A 106 -16.35 23.35 3.91
N GLN A 107 -15.29 22.99 3.16
CA GLN A 107 -15.43 22.54 1.78
C GLN A 107 -15.74 21.05 1.74
N SER A 108 -16.42 20.63 0.67
CA SER A 108 -16.66 19.19 0.48
C SER A 108 -15.34 18.44 0.20
N ILE A 109 -15.31 17.15 0.53
CA ILE A 109 -14.16 16.29 0.26
C ILE A 109 -13.78 16.33 -1.24
N HIS A 110 -14.77 16.53 -2.11
CA HIS A 110 -14.59 16.60 -3.56
C HIS A 110 -13.80 17.84 -4.03
N GLU A 111 -13.86 18.95 -3.31
CA GLU A 111 -13.31 20.25 -3.72
C GLU A 111 -11.91 20.50 -3.18
N VAL A 112 -11.50 19.79 -2.12
CA VAL A 112 -10.22 20.02 -1.46
C VAL A 112 -9.04 19.62 -2.36
N GLY A 113 -8.13 20.60 -2.58
CA GLY A 113 -6.87 20.41 -3.29
C GLY A 113 -5.66 20.39 -2.36
N HIS A 114 -4.54 19.93 -2.88
CA HIS A 114 -3.25 19.91 -2.17
C HIS A 114 -2.75 21.33 -1.92
N LYS A 115 -2.29 21.61 -0.70
CA LYS A 115 -1.66 22.88 -0.30
C LYS A 115 -0.21 22.66 0.12
N LEU A 116 0.64 23.65 -0.09
CA LEU A 116 2.07 23.59 0.22
C LEU A 116 2.40 23.31 1.70
N ASN A 117 1.48 23.67 2.62
CA ASN A 117 1.66 23.51 4.06
C ASN A 117 0.91 22.29 4.65
N ASP A 118 0.48 21.35 3.80
CA ASP A 118 -0.16 20.13 4.28
C ASP A 118 0.86 19.20 4.94
N SER A 119 0.44 18.49 5.99
CA SER A 119 1.28 17.46 6.57
C SER A 119 1.56 16.36 5.53
N PRO A 120 2.73 15.67 5.59
CA PRO A 120 3.07 14.62 4.63
C PRO A 120 1.98 13.56 4.48
N MET A 121 1.37 13.14 5.61
CA MET A 121 0.27 12.21 5.61
C MET A 121 -0.96 12.73 4.85
N CYS A 122 -1.40 13.95 5.15
CA CYS A 122 -2.56 14.55 4.47
C CYS A 122 -2.29 14.78 3.00
N SER A 123 -1.08 15.22 2.65
CA SER A 123 -0.65 15.35 1.26
C SER A 123 -0.77 14.02 0.49
N ASP A 124 -0.31 12.93 1.08
CA ASP A 124 -0.35 11.62 0.45
C ASP A 124 -1.77 11.04 0.36
N VAL A 125 -2.59 11.28 1.36
CA VAL A 125 -4.02 10.94 1.33
C VAL A 125 -4.74 11.73 0.23
N LEU A 126 -4.46 13.01 0.07
CA LEU A 126 -5.03 13.84 -1.00
C LEU A 126 -4.62 13.37 -2.41
N LYS A 127 -3.38 12.89 -2.59
CA LYS A 127 -2.92 12.36 -3.89
C LYS A 127 -3.72 11.16 -4.38
N ILE A 128 -4.25 10.34 -3.49
CA ILE A 128 -5.03 9.16 -3.86
C ILE A 128 -6.53 9.40 -3.94
N LYS A 129 -6.99 10.62 -3.69
CA LYS A 129 -8.39 11.02 -3.72
C LYS A 129 -9.13 10.52 -4.97
N HIS A 130 -8.53 10.69 -6.14
CA HIS A 130 -9.08 10.27 -7.43
C HIS A 130 -9.27 8.76 -7.59
N ILE A 131 -8.69 7.96 -6.71
CA ILE A 131 -8.85 6.50 -6.70
C ILE A 131 -9.98 6.10 -5.76
N TYR A 132 -10.20 6.89 -4.71
CA TYR A 132 -11.28 6.66 -3.74
C TYR A 132 -12.65 7.08 -4.30
N LEU A 133 -12.71 8.24 -4.98
CA LEU A 133 -13.92 8.78 -5.61
C LEU A 133 -14.20 8.09 -6.95
#